data_5971f0837f1679c9e6e6949ce0d608db
#
_entry.id   5971f0837f1679c9e6e6949ce0d608db
#
_cell.length_a   1.000
_cell.length_b   1.000
_cell.length_c   1.000
_cell.angle_alpha   90.00
_cell.angle_beta   90.00
_cell.angle_gamma   90.00
#
_symmetry.space_group_name_H-M   'P 1'
#
loop_
_entity.id
_entity.type
_entity.pdbx_description
1 polymer ?
#
loop_
_entity_poly.entity_id
_entity_poly.type
_entity_poly.pdbx_seq_one_letter_code
_entity_poly.pdbx_strand_id
1 'polypeptide(L)'
;MREMRCSARPTRRLRKYIRSMLTKPGADGRFGEFGGRFVPETLVPACQELEAAFDDAWGDPAFRTELNDLLRDYAGRPSILTECHNLGRQLGIRLILKREDLNHTGSHKINSVLGQALLAKRMGKKRIVAETGAGQHGVASATAAALLGLGCKVYMGEVDVERQALNVFRMRLLGAEVIPAKSGSRTLKDAVNEAMRDWVATVEHTYYAIGSVMGPHPYPYMVRQFQSVIGTEAHAQCRELLGTDPDVVTACVGGGSNAIGIFSGFVDTHARLVGVEPAGGAAVGRGVPGVVHGMRSYLMQDEYGQVQEAHSISAGLDYPGVGPEHSYLASIGRAEYPSVTDAEVIEGFQFLAKTEGIIPALECAHVVAWIAREAPKMQGKTVLMNLSGRGDKDVAQMMDILG
;
A
#
# COMPACT_ATOMS: atom_id res chain seq x y z
N MET A 1 -22.48 -23.37 25.35
CA MET A 1 -22.26 -22.88 23.97
C MET A 1 -20.88 -23.34 23.53
N ARG A 2 -20.80 -24.21 22.53
CA ARG A 2 -19.53 -24.77 22.04
C ARG A 2 -18.91 -23.79 21.02
N GLU A 3 -17.72 -23.31 21.33
CA GLU A 3 -16.88 -22.58 20.38
C GLU A 3 -16.54 -23.50 19.18
N MET A 4 -17.03 -23.14 18.01
CA MET A 4 -16.58 -23.76 16.76
C MET A 4 -15.24 -23.16 16.36
N ARG A 5 -14.15 -23.86 16.68
CA ARG A 5 -12.83 -23.56 16.14
C ARG A 5 -12.82 -23.93 14.66
N CYS A 6 -12.95 -22.95 13.77
CA CYS A 6 -12.79 -23.14 12.33
C CYS A 6 -11.29 -23.06 11.99
N SER A 7 -10.56 -24.19 12.12
CA SER A 7 -9.18 -24.35 11.66
C SER A 7 -9.13 -25.17 10.38
N ALA A 8 -9.86 -24.73 9.34
CA ALA A 8 -9.80 -25.41 8.05
C ALA A 8 -8.61 -24.84 7.24
N ARG A 9 -7.53 -25.61 7.11
CA ARG A 9 -6.48 -25.35 6.11
C ARG A 9 -7.12 -25.35 4.73
N PRO A 10 -6.85 -24.35 3.85
CA PRO A 10 -7.44 -24.33 2.52
C PRO A 10 -7.07 -25.59 1.76
N THR A 11 -8.06 -26.23 1.14
CA THR A 11 -7.87 -27.46 0.35
C THR A 11 -6.98 -27.20 -0.87
N ARG A 12 -6.34 -28.23 -1.42
CA ARG A 12 -5.47 -28.15 -2.61
C ARG A 12 -6.19 -27.51 -3.82
N ARG A 13 -7.52 -27.66 -3.89
CA ARG A 13 -8.39 -27.07 -4.93
C ARG A 13 -8.55 -25.57 -4.75
N LEU A 14 -8.68 -25.09 -3.49
CA LEU A 14 -8.74 -23.67 -3.13
C LEU A 14 -7.42 -22.96 -3.45
N ARG A 15 -6.27 -23.60 -3.17
CA ARG A 15 -4.93 -23.04 -3.48
C ARG A 15 -4.72 -22.81 -4.98
N LYS A 16 -5.19 -23.75 -5.84
CA LYS A 16 -5.10 -23.59 -7.31
C LYS A 16 -5.98 -22.43 -7.81
N TYR A 17 -7.15 -22.27 -7.21
CA TYR A 17 -8.06 -21.17 -7.52
C TYR A 17 -7.51 -19.81 -7.06
N ILE A 18 -6.96 -19.72 -5.82
CA ILE A 18 -6.27 -18.53 -5.30
C ILE A 18 -5.14 -18.12 -6.23
N ARG A 19 -4.28 -19.05 -6.67
CA ARG A 19 -3.16 -18.77 -7.55
C ARG A 19 -3.59 -18.15 -8.88
N SER A 20 -4.65 -18.67 -9.50
CA SER A 20 -5.16 -18.14 -10.77
C SER A 20 -5.77 -16.75 -10.63
N MET A 21 -6.37 -16.43 -9.47
CA MET A 21 -6.99 -15.13 -9.21
C MET A 21 -5.99 -14.05 -8.80
N LEU A 22 -4.90 -14.42 -8.13
CA LEU A 22 -3.83 -13.48 -7.79
C LEU A 22 -2.92 -13.15 -8.97
N THR A 23 -2.95 -13.92 -10.05
CA THR A 23 -2.20 -13.60 -11.28
C THR A 23 -2.92 -12.58 -12.15
N LYS A 24 -4.23 -12.68 -12.28
CA LYS A 24 -5.06 -11.71 -13.03
C LYS A 24 -6.48 -11.69 -12.42
N PRO A 25 -7.16 -10.53 -12.34
CA PRO A 25 -8.58 -10.49 -12.00
C PRO A 25 -9.43 -11.12 -13.11
N GLY A 26 -10.71 -11.38 -12.83
CA GLY A 26 -11.67 -11.80 -13.85
C GLY A 26 -11.82 -10.79 -14.98
N ALA A 27 -12.47 -11.19 -16.08
CA ALA A 27 -12.68 -10.31 -17.25
C ALA A 27 -13.46 -9.03 -16.91
N ASP A 28 -14.21 -9.04 -15.81
CA ASP A 28 -14.93 -7.90 -15.26
C ASP A 28 -14.08 -7.02 -14.30
N GLY A 29 -12.78 -7.31 -14.18
CA GLY A 29 -11.85 -6.62 -13.30
C GLY A 29 -12.00 -6.96 -11.81
N ARG A 30 -12.60 -8.11 -11.48
CA ARG A 30 -12.91 -8.49 -10.10
C ARG A 30 -12.00 -9.60 -9.56
N PHE A 31 -11.81 -9.54 -8.23
CA PHE A 31 -11.25 -10.58 -7.39
C PHE A 31 -12.41 -11.16 -6.55
N GLY A 32 -13.02 -12.27 -7.01
CA GLY A 32 -14.29 -12.74 -6.46
C GLY A 32 -15.41 -11.71 -6.69
N GLU A 33 -16.02 -11.23 -5.62
CA GLU A 33 -17.04 -10.17 -5.69
C GLU A 33 -16.48 -8.73 -5.61
N PHE A 34 -15.19 -8.57 -5.29
CA PHE A 34 -14.52 -7.29 -5.05
C PHE A 34 -13.79 -6.77 -6.29
N GLY A 35 -13.61 -5.46 -6.41
CA GLY A 35 -13.01 -4.79 -7.57
C GLY A 35 -14.05 -4.27 -8.54
N GLY A 36 -13.82 -4.46 -9.82
CA GLY A 36 -14.69 -3.97 -10.88
C GLY A 36 -14.40 -2.52 -11.27
N ARG A 37 -15.34 -1.92 -12.02
CA ARG A 37 -15.21 -0.56 -12.59
C ARG A 37 -16.48 0.21 -12.34
N PHE A 38 -16.57 0.89 -11.20
CA PHE A 38 -17.72 1.68 -10.75
C PHE A 38 -17.44 3.16 -10.94
N VAL A 39 -17.37 3.60 -12.18
CA VAL A 39 -17.05 4.98 -12.55
C VAL A 39 -18.17 5.56 -13.42
N PRO A 40 -18.27 6.92 -13.52
CA PRO A 40 -19.14 7.55 -14.52
C PRO A 40 -18.82 7.05 -15.93
N GLU A 41 -19.82 6.99 -16.80
CA GLU A 41 -19.67 6.53 -18.19
C GLU A 41 -18.52 7.23 -18.94
N THR A 42 -18.34 8.51 -18.66
CA THR A 42 -17.25 9.33 -19.25
C THR A 42 -15.83 8.84 -18.93
N LEU A 43 -15.64 8.09 -17.82
CA LEU A 43 -14.34 7.53 -17.46
C LEU A 43 -14.13 6.09 -17.93
N VAL A 44 -15.18 5.41 -18.40
CA VAL A 44 -15.05 4.02 -18.87
C VAL A 44 -14.02 3.88 -20.01
N PRO A 45 -14.05 4.74 -21.06
CA PRO A 45 -13.03 4.69 -22.11
C PRO A 45 -11.60 4.90 -21.60
N ALA A 46 -11.40 5.82 -20.64
CA ALA A 46 -10.08 6.08 -20.06
C ALA A 46 -9.55 4.86 -19.27
N CYS A 47 -10.42 4.18 -18.52
CA CYS A 47 -10.03 2.94 -17.84
C CYS A 47 -9.70 1.81 -18.84
N GLN A 48 -10.43 1.73 -19.96
CA GLN A 48 -10.16 0.74 -21.01
C GLN A 48 -8.86 1.06 -21.77
N GLU A 49 -8.60 2.32 -22.08
CA GLU A 49 -7.32 2.79 -22.65
C GLU A 49 -6.16 2.40 -21.75
N LEU A 50 -6.30 2.65 -20.43
CA LEU A 50 -5.28 2.30 -19.44
C LEU A 50 -5.06 0.79 -19.34
N GLU A 51 -6.14 -0.01 -19.33
CA GLU A 51 -6.06 -1.48 -19.28
C GLU A 51 -5.30 -2.02 -20.50
N ALA A 52 -5.67 -1.58 -21.70
CA ALA A 52 -5.02 -2.00 -22.94
C ALA A 52 -3.54 -1.57 -22.97
N ALA A 53 -3.25 -0.33 -22.60
CA ALA A 53 -1.89 0.19 -22.55
C ALA A 53 -1.01 -0.54 -21.52
N PHE A 54 -1.59 -0.89 -20.35
CA PHE A 54 -0.88 -1.65 -19.34
C PHE A 54 -0.63 -3.11 -19.77
N ASP A 55 -1.62 -3.80 -20.33
CA ASP A 55 -1.45 -5.18 -20.81
C ASP A 55 -0.39 -5.25 -21.94
N ASP A 56 -0.38 -4.29 -22.86
CA ASP A 56 0.64 -4.17 -23.90
C ASP A 56 2.04 -3.91 -23.29
N ALA A 57 2.16 -2.90 -22.45
CA ALA A 57 3.43 -2.56 -21.79
C ALA A 57 3.97 -3.71 -20.94
N TRP A 58 3.10 -4.34 -20.13
CA TRP A 58 3.50 -5.45 -19.26
C TRP A 58 3.90 -6.70 -20.02
N GLY A 59 3.33 -6.90 -21.23
CA GLY A 59 3.74 -7.94 -22.18
C GLY A 59 5.08 -7.67 -22.85
N ASP A 60 5.48 -6.40 -22.99
CA ASP A 60 6.69 -5.97 -23.69
C ASP A 60 7.95 -6.14 -22.85
N PRO A 61 8.92 -6.97 -23.27
CA PRO A 61 10.19 -7.12 -22.55
C PRO A 61 10.99 -5.82 -22.44
N ALA A 62 10.89 -4.92 -23.41
CA ALA A 62 11.63 -3.65 -23.40
C ALA A 62 11.12 -2.73 -22.28
N PHE A 63 9.81 -2.61 -22.12
CA PHE A 63 9.22 -1.85 -21.01
C PHE A 63 9.65 -2.41 -19.65
N ARG A 64 9.61 -3.74 -19.48
CA ARG A 64 10.03 -4.38 -18.23
C ARG A 64 11.52 -4.21 -17.95
N THR A 65 12.36 -4.21 -18.97
CA THR A 65 13.79 -3.94 -18.84
C THR A 65 14.01 -2.51 -18.37
N GLU A 66 13.40 -1.51 -19.05
CA GLU A 66 13.52 -0.10 -18.66
C GLU A 66 13.01 0.14 -17.22
N LEU A 67 11.88 -0.46 -16.84
CA LEU A 67 11.37 -0.38 -15.48
C LEU A 67 12.35 -1.01 -14.47
N ASN A 68 12.89 -2.19 -14.76
CA ASN A 68 13.86 -2.86 -13.89
C ASN A 68 15.15 -2.07 -13.73
N ASP A 69 15.62 -1.43 -14.79
CA ASP A 69 16.79 -0.54 -14.75
C ASP A 69 16.52 0.68 -13.85
N LEU A 70 15.35 1.32 -13.98
CA LEU A 70 14.94 2.40 -13.09
C LEU A 70 14.83 1.93 -11.62
N LEU A 71 14.27 0.76 -11.41
CA LEU A 71 14.16 0.19 -10.05
C LEU A 71 15.54 -0.11 -9.45
N ARG A 72 16.48 -0.63 -10.23
CA ARG A 72 17.83 -0.93 -9.78
C ARG A 72 18.68 0.33 -9.61
N ASP A 73 18.80 1.13 -10.66
CA ASP A 73 19.81 2.19 -10.74
C ASP A 73 19.35 3.51 -10.11
N TYR A 74 18.04 3.71 -10.00
CA TYR A 74 17.45 4.93 -9.45
C TYR A 74 16.75 4.70 -8.11
N ALA A 75 15.93 3.66 -7.98
CA ALA A 75 15.24 3.38 -6.72
C ALA A 75 16.11 2.65 -5.69
N GLY A 76 17.23 2.04 -6.09
CA GLY A 76 18.17 1.37 -5.18
C GLY A 76 17.78 -0.08 -4.85
N ARG A 77 17.10 -0.76 -5.76
CA ARG A 77 16.69 -2.15 -5.56
C ARG A 77 17.81 -3.14 -5.96
N PRO A 78 17.82 -4.38 -5.40
CA PRO A 78 16.84 -4.93 -4.44
C PRO A 78 16.95 -4.29 -3.05
N SER A 79 15.80 -4.03 -2.38
CA SER A 79 15.85 -3.65 -0.98
C SER A 79 16.32 -4.83 -0.12
N ILE A 80 17.07 -4.55 0.93
CA ILE A 80 17.71 -5.59 1.75
C ILE A 80 16.75 -6.17 2.80
N LEU A 81 17.10 -7.37 3.31
CA LEU A 81 16.59 -7.88 4.58
C LEU A 81 17.50 -7.46 5.73
N THR A 82 16.91 -7.02 6.83
CA THR A 82 17.63 -6.71 8.08
C THR A 82 17.04 -7.53 9.22
N GLU A 83 17.87 -8.34 9.88
CA GLU A 83 17.43 -9.10 11.07
C GLU A 83 17.52 -8.20 12.32
N CYS A 84 16.40 -8.10 13.05
CA CYS A 84 16.29 -7.33 14.28
C CYS A 84 16.68 -8.20 15.48
N HIS A 85 17.96 -8.26 15.78
CA HIS A 85 18.48 -9.15 16.83
C HIS A 85 18.08 -8.75 18.25
N ASN A 86 18.02 -7.44 18.56
CA ASN A 86 17.69 -6.97 19.89
C ASN A 86 16.19 -7.11 20.16
N LEU A 87 15.37 -6.62 19.23
CA LEU A 87 13.92 -6.71 19.35
C LEU A 87 13.43 -8.16 19.28
N GLY A 88 13.99 -8.94 18.36
CA GLY A 88 13.70 -10.37 18.24
C GLY A 88 13.99 -11.14 19.52
N ARG A 89 15.14 -10.88 20.16
CA ARG A 89 15.50 -11.51 21.45
C ARG A 89 14.53 -11.13 22.57
N GLN A 90 14.14 -9.85 22.67
CA GLN A 90 13.18 -9.39 23.68
C GLN A 90 11.81 -10.03 23.51
N LEU A 91 11.40 -10.24 22.26
CA LEU A 91 10.08 -10.82 21.93
C LEU A 91 10.08 -12.36 21.82
N GLY A 92 11.25 -13.01 21.85
CA GLY A 92 11.37 -14.47 21.70
C GLY A 92 11.04 -14.97 20.28
N ILE A 93 11.23 -14.15 19.25
CA ILE A 93 10.96 -14.44 17.85
C ILE A 93 12.19 -14.12 16.98
N ARG A 94 12.25 -14.63 15.76
CA ARG A 94 13.18 -14.17 14.74
C ARG A 94 12.50 -13.12 13.89
N LEU A 95 12.82 -11.84 14.10
CA LEU A 95 12.21 -10.72 13.36
C LEU A 95 13.13 -10.26 12.23
N ILE A 96 12.60 -10.23 11.01
CA ILE A 96 13.30 -9.77 9.79
C ILE A 96 12.48 -8.66 9.15
N LEU A 97 13.15 -7.56 8.79
CA LEU A 97 12.55 -6.43 8.09
C LEU A 97 12.93 -6.45 6.61
N LYS A 98 11.94 -6.37 5.71
CA LYS A 98 12.15 -6.01 4.31
C LYS A 98 12.19 -4.49 4.22
N ARG A 99 13.36 -3.92 3.91
CA ARG A 99 13.73 -2.51 4.08
C ARG A 99 13.30 -1.63 2.89
N GLU A 100 11.99 -1.48 2.69
CA GLU A 100 11.44 -0.56 1.67
C GLU A 100 11.61 0.93 2.06
N ASP A 101 11.89 1.21 3.31
CA ASP A 101 12.25 2.52 3.85
C ASP A 101 13.59 3.07 3.32
N LEU A 102 14.47 2.20 2.82
CA LEU A 102 15.77 2.56 2.26
C LEU A 102 15.72 2.88 0.76
N ASN A 103 14.60 2.62 0.10
CA ASN A 103 14.45 2.99 -1.31
C ASN A 103 14.53 4.50 -1.49
N HIS A 104 14.92 4.94 -2.69
CA HIS A 104 14.82 6.36 -3.06
C HIS A 104 13.43 6.91 -2.76
N THR A 105 13.34 8.12 -2.23
CA THR A 105 12.17 8.77 -1.63
C THR A 105 11.77 8.28 -0.23
N GLY A 106 12.32 7.17 0.25
CA GLY A 106 12.14 6.68 1.63
C GLY A 106 10.92 5.81 1.85
N SER A 107 10.36 5.22 0.80
CA SER A 107 9.24 4.27 0.93
C SER A 107 9.06 3.39 -0.32
N HIS A 108 8.20 2.34 -0.19
CA HIS A 108 7.78 1.46 -1.28
C HIS A 108 7.04 2.17 -2.42
N LYS A 109 6.58 3.40 -2.23
CA LYS A 109 5.75 4.12 -3.21
C LYS A 109 6.46 4.31 -4.54
N ILE A 110 7.78 4.53 -4.52
CA ILE A 110 8.58 4.74 -5.73
C ILE A 110 8.48 3.57 -6.71
N ASN A 111 8.31 2.33 -6.24
CA ASN A 111 8.22 1.15 -7.09
C ASN A 111 7.06 1.26 -8.10
N SER A 112 5.86 1.54 -7.57
CA SER A 112 4.67 1.66 -8.43
C SER A 112 4.68 2.94 -9.25
N VAL A 113 5.16 4.05 -8.68
CA VAL A 113 5.11 5.35 -9.37
C VAL A 113 6.06 5.40 -10.56
N LEU A 114 7.25 4.80 -10.48
CA LEU A 114 8.14 4.67 -11.65
C LEU A 114 7.45 3.89 -12.78
N GLY A 115 6.79 2.79 -12.47
CA GLY A 115 6.04 2.01 -13.45
C GLY A 115 4.88 2.80 -14.06
N GLN A 116 4.10 3.51 -13.22
CA GLN A 116 2.99 4.33 -13.68
C GLN A 116 3.44 5.53 -14.52
N ALA A 117 4.52 6.20 -14.12
CA ALA A 117 5.06 7.34 -14.86
C ALA A 117 5.66 6.91 -16.22
N LEU A 118 6.34 5.76 -16.25
CA LEU A 118 6.85 5.18 -17.48
C LEU A 118 5.71 4.80 -18.44
N LEU A 119 4.63 4.20 -17.90
CA LEU A 119 3.42 3.90 -18.65
C LEU A 119 2.75 5.18 -19.18
N ALA A 120 2.62 6.21 -18.35
CA ALA A 120 2.07 7.51 -18.73
C ALA A 120 2.84 8.12 -19.92
N LYS A 121 4.18 8.07 -19.87
CA LYS A 121 5.05 8.52 -20.96
C LYS A 121 4.83 7.71 -22.24
N ARG A 122 4.73 6.37 -22.14
CA ARG A 122 4.44 5.47 -23.27
C ARG A 122 3.06 5.75 -23.90
N MET A 123 2.06 6.10 -23.08
CA MET A 123 0.73 6.52 -23.54
C MET A 123 0.71 7.94 -24.14
N GLY A 124 1.83 8.67 -24.17
CA GLY A 124 1.91 10.04 -24.68
C GLY A 124 1.27 11.10 -23.77
N LYS A 125 0.92 10.74 -22.53
CA LYS A 125 0.37 11.71 -21.58
C LYS A 125 1.42 12.75 -21.18
N LYS A 126 0.99 13.97 -20.92
CA LYS A 126 1.88 15.12 -20.69
C LYS A 126 2.09 15.43 -19.21
N ARG A 127 1.17 15.00 -18.37
CA ARG A 127 1.24 15.22 -16.91
C ARG A 127 0.66 14.06 -16.14
N ILE A 128 1.10 14.00 -14.87
CA ILE A 128 0.57 13.10 -13.85
C ILE A 128 -0.28 13.92 -12.87
N VAL A 129 -1.45 13.40 -12.51
CA VAL A 129 -2.22 13.81 -11.33
C VAL A 129 -2.11 12.70 -10.30
N ALA A 130 -1.91 13.06 -9.03
CA ALA A 130 -1.85 12.12 -7.93
C ALA A 130 -2.59 12.67 -6.70
N GLU A 131 -3.05 11.79 -5.82
CA GLU A 131 -3.49 12.10 -4.47
C GLU A 131 -2.41 11.72 -3.45
N THR A 132 -2.45 12.31 -2.26
CA THR A 132 -1.57 11.88 -1.16
C THR A 132 -2.16 12.24 0.20
N GLY A 133 -1.94 11.40 1.22
CA GLY A 133 -2.21 11.70 2.63
C GLY A 133 -0.90 12.07 3.34
N ALA A 134 -0.08 11.08 3.72
CA ALA A 134 1.22 11.29 4.37
C ALA A 134 2.28 12.00 3.50
N GLY A 135 1.99 12.29 2.23
CA GLY A 135 2.90 12.96 1.32
C GLY A 135 3.86 12.01 0.58
N GLN A 136 4.04 10.78 1.00
CA GLN A 136 5.03 9.86 0.40
C GLN A 136 4.70 9.51 -1.06
N HIS A 137 3.42 9.30 -1.38
CA HIS A 137 3.00 9.07 -2.76
C HIS A 137 3.19 10.32 -3.63
N GLY A 138 2.85 11.50 -3.08
CA GLY A 138 3.05 12.77 -3.77
C GLY A 138 4.53 13.04 -4.06
N VAL A 139 5.42 12.80 -3.10
CA VAL A 139 6.88 12.95 -3.29
C VAL A 139 7.37 11.96 -4.36
N ALA A 140 6.95 10.68 -4.31
CA ALA A 140 7.32 9.71 -5.33
C ALA A 140 6.81 10.11 -6.73
N SER A 141 5.56 10.62 -6.82
CA SER A 141 4.97 11.09 -8.08
C SER A 141 5.71 12.30 -8.65
N ALA A 142 6.01 13.29 -7.81
CA ALA A 142 6.81 14.44 -8.21
C ALA A 142 8.22 14.03 -8.67
N THR A 143 8.85 13.09 -7.96
CA THR A 143 10.17 12.54 -8.29
C THR A 143 10.17 11.87 -9.67
N ALA A 144 9.24 10.96 -9.91
CA ALA A 144 9.16 10.24 -11.18
C ALA A 144 8.77 11.16 -12.35
N ALA A 145 7.88 12.14 -12.09
CA ALA A 145 7.52 13.14 -13.09
C ALA A 145 8.71 14.00 -13.49
N ALA A 146 9.48 14.50 -12.52
CA ALA A 146 10.71 15.25 -12.77
C ALA A 146 11.73 14.43 -13.58
N LEU A 147 11.94 13.16 -13.20
CA LEU A 147 12.87 12.25 -13.88
C LEU A 147 12.47 12.01 -15.33
N LEU A 148 11.17 11.85 -15.63
CA LEU A 148 10.68 11.46 -16.96
C LEU A 148 10.18 12.65 -17.79
N GLY A 149 10.32 13.89 -17.30
CA GLY A 149 9.94 15.11 -18.02
C GLY A 149 8.42 15.30 -18.15
N LEU A 150 7.66 14.89 -17.13
CA LEU A 150 6.20 15.05 -17.07
C LEU A 150 5.81 16.18 -16.11
N GLY A 151 4.72 16.89 -16.42
CA GLY A 151 4.10 17.77 -15.43
C GLY A 151 3.52 16.95 -14.26
N CYS A 152 3.48 17.54 -13.04
CA CYS A 152 2.94 16.87 -11.87
C CYS A 152 2.03 17.80 -11.07
N LYS A 153 0.81 17.33 -10.77
CA LYS A 153 -0.12 17.98 -9.85
C LYS A 153 -0.54 16.98 -8.77
N VAL A 154 -0.41 17.38 -7.51
CA VAL A 154 -0.71 16.53 -6.36
C VAL A 154 -1.81 17.16 -5.52
N TYR A 155 -2.89 16.41 -5.32
CA TYR A 155 -3.96 16.76 -4.40
C TYR A 155 -3.67 16.19 -3.02
N MET A 156 -3.83 16.99 -1.98
CA MET A 156 -3.58 16.62 -0.60
C MET A 156 -4.61 17.28 0.30
N GLY A 157 -5.14 16.55 1.28
CA GLY A 157 -6.09 17.14 2.23
C GLY A 157 -5.48 18.35 2.95
N GLU A 158 -6.26 19.41 3.14
CA GLU A 158 -5.76 20.65 3.77
C GLU A 158 -5.16 20.37 5.17
N VAL A 159 -5.78 19.47 5.94
CA VAL A 159 -5.26 19.02 7.25
C VAL A 159 -3.92 18.29 7.09
N ASP A 160 -3.79 17.46 6.06
CA ASP A 160 -2.55 16.72 5.80
C ASP A 160 -1.43 17.62 5.28
N VAL A 161 -1.77 18.68 4.53
CA VAL A 161 -0.79 19.70 4.08
C VAL A 161 -0.07 20.34 5.27
N GLU A 162 -0.80 20.64 6.35
CA GLU A 162 -0.23 21.19 7.57
C GLU A 162 0.61 20.16 8.32
N ARG A 163 0.07 18.95 8.52
CA ARG A 163 0.75 17.85 9.24
C ARG A 163 2.06 17.42 8.56
N GLN A 164 2.13 17.49 7.24
CA GLN A 164 3.21 16.93 6.42
C GLN A 164 3.93 18.02 5.60
N ALA A 165 4.13 19.21 6.18
CA ALA A 165 4.72 20.37 5.52
C ALA A 165 6.08 20.08 4.86
N LEU A 166 6.90 19.21 5.45
CA LEU A 166 8.19 18.78 4.88
C LEU A 166 8.00 18.08 3.52
N ASN A 167 7.03 17.17 3.41
CA ASN A 167 6.76 16.49 2.16
C ASN A 167 6.13 17.44 1.12
N VAL A 168 5.30 18.38 1.56
CA VAL A 168 4.77 19.44 0.68
C VAL A 168 5.91 20.27 0.08
N PHE A 169 6.88 20.64 0.89
CA PHE A 169 8.06 21.36 0.41
C PHE A 169 8.88 20.52 -0.58
N ARG A 170 9.10 19.24 -0.30
CA ARG A 170 9.79 18.32 -1.22
C ARG A 170 9.08 18.21 -2.57
N MET A 171 7.76 18.07 -2.59
CA MET A 171 6.98 18.01 -3.83
C MET A 171 7.14 19.28 -4.66
N ARG A 172 7.05 20.46 -4.02
CA ARG A 172 7.25 21.76 -4.68
C ARG A 172 8.68 21.93 -5.21
N LEU A 173 9.68 21.50 -4.45
CA LEU A 173 11.09 21.52 -4.87
C LEU A 173 11.34 20.64 -6.11
N LEU A 174 10.60 19.53 -6.24
CA LEU A 174 10.63 18.65 -7.40
C LEU A 174 9.78 19.16 -8.59
N GLY A 175 9.20 20.35 -8.48
CA GLY A 175 8.44 20.99 -9.54
C GLY A 175 6.96 20.61 -9.60
N ALA A 176 6.43 19.92 -8.59
CA ALA A 176 5.01 19.58 -8.54
C ALA A 176 4.17 20.76 -7.98
N GLU A 177 2.98 20.94 -8.54
CA GLU A 177 1.94 21.79 -7.99
C GLU A 177 1.18 21.00 -6.91
N VAL A 178 1.12 21.52 -5.68
CA VAL A 178 0.38 20.89 -4.56
C VAL A 178 -0.88 21.69 -4.28
N ILE A 179 -2.03 21.04 -4.44
CA ILE A 179 -3.37 21.62 -4.29
C ILE A 179 -4.04 21.08 -3.02
N PRO A 180 -4.38 21.92 -2.04
CA PRO A 180 -5.14 21.50 -0.88
C PRO A 180 -6.59 21.14 -1.24
N ALA A 181 -7.04 19.95 -0.84
CA ALA A 181 -8.45 19.57 -0.89
C ALA A 181 -9.16 20.14 0.36
N LYS A 182 -10.11 21.05 0.13
CA LYS A 182 -10.77 21.86 1.18
C LYS A 182 -12.18 21.35 1.54
N SER A 183 -12.70 20.39 0.80
CA SER A 183 -14.03 19.81 1.03
C SER A 183 -13.99 18.60 1.96
N GLY A 184 -15.12 18.25 2.53
CA GLY A 184 -15.28 17.05 3.37
C GLY A 184 -14.44 17.10 4.65
N SER A 185 -13.85 15.96 5.01
CA SER A 185 -12.92 15.82 6.16
C SER A 185 -11.55 16.46 5.92
N ARG A 186 -11.27 16.90 4.70
CA ARG A 186 -10.01 17.52 4.26
C ARG A 186 -8.79 16.63 4.48
N THR A 187 -9.00 15.30 4.26
CA THR A 187 -7.99 14.25 4.38
C THR A 187 -7.81 13.51 3.05
N LEU A 188 -7.10 12.36 3.06
CA LEU A 188 -6.80 11.55 1.88
C LEU A 188 -8.04 11.22 1.03
N LYS A 189 -9.19 10.89 1.63
CA LYS A 189 -10.43 10.58 0.89
C LYS A 189 -10.83 11.72 -0.04
N ASP A 190 -10.75 12.95 0.46
CA ASP A 190 -11.13 14.14 -0.32
C ASP A 190 -10.09 14.50 -1.37
N ALA A 191 -8.80 14.26 -1.07
CA ALA A 191 -7.72 14.39 -2.05
C ALA A 191 -7.93 13.43 -3.24
N VAL A 192 -8.37 12.18 -3.00
CA VAL A 192 -8.75 11.23 -4.07
C VAL A 192 -9.89 11.78 -4.92
N ASN A 193 -10.94 12.33 -4.28
CA ASN A 193 -12.08 12.92 -4.99
C ASN A 193 -11.64 14.06 -5.91
N GLU A 194 -10.79 14.97 -5.44
CA GLU A 194 -10.30 16.10 -6.25
C GLU A 194 -9.39 15.64 -7.39
N ALA A 195 -8.50 14.69 -7.13
CA ALA A 195 -7.63 14.11 -8.17
C ALA A 195 -8.45 13.43 -9.26
N MET A 196 -9.51 12.69 -8.90
CA MET A 196 -10.42 12.05 -9.86
C MET A 196 -11.19 13.10 -10.68
N ARG A 197 -11.64 14.22 -10.08
CA ARG A 197 -12.30 15.31 -10.80
C ARG A 197 -11.39 15.97 -11.83
N ASP A 198 -10.13 16.25 -11.46
CA ASP A 198 -9.13 16.78 -12.40
C ASP A 198 -8.89 15.78 -13.53
N TRP A 199 -8.75 14.50 -13.21
CA TRP A 199 -8.54 13.46 -14.22
C TRP A 199 -9.70 13.38 -15.21
N VAL A 200 -10.96 13.36 -14.74
CA VAL A 200 -12.16 13.39 -15.61
C VAL A 200 -12.12 14.57 -16.57
N ALA A 201 -11.76 15.75 -16.07
CA ALA A 201 -11.76 16.99 -16.87
C ALA A 201 -10.61 17.06 -17.91
N THR A 202 -9.56 16.23 -17.74
CA THR A 202 -8.30 16.38 -18.51
C THR A 202 -7.72 15.07 -19.00
N VAL A 203 -8.56 14.04 -19.11
CA VAL A 203 -8.17 12.64 -19.37
C VAL A 203 -7.32 12.44 -20.63
N GLU A 204 -7.53 13.27 -21.67
CA GLU A 204 -6.82 13.16 -22.93
C GLU A 204 -5.29 13.29 -22.78
N HIS A 205 -4.83 14.17 -21.90
CA HIS A 205 -3.41 14.46 -21.73
C HIS A 205 -2.88 14.20 -20.32
N THR A 206 -3.74 13.73 -19.42
CA THR A 206 -3.42 13.48 -18.01
C THR A 206 -3.49 11.99 -17.68
N TYR A 207 -2.48 11.52 -16.96
CA TYR A 207 -2.46 10.20 -16.33
C TYR A 207 -2.78 10.35 -14.83
N TYR A 208 -3.74 9.62 -14.32
CA TYR A 208 -3.99 9.54 -12.89
C TYR A 208 -3.09 8.45 -12.28
N ALA A 209 -2.09 8.86 -11.52
CA ALA A 209 -1.19 7.95 -10.82
C ALA A 209 -1.73 7.66 -9.42
N ILE A 210 -2.52 6.61 -9.28
CA ILE A 210 -3.13 6.25 -8.00
C ILE A 210 -2.10 5.69 -7.02
N GLY A 211 -2.19 6.12 -5.75
CA GLY A 211 -1.18 5.85 -4.73
C GLY A 211 -1.25 4.51 -4.04
N SER A 212 -2.27 3.70 -4.31
CA SER A 212 -2.43 2.38 -3.68
C SER A 212 -3.13 1.38 -4.60
N VAL A 213 -3.37 0.16 -4.11
CA VAL A 213 -4.08 -0.92 -4.84
C VAL A 213 -5.59 -0.74 -4.76
N MET A 214 -6.06 0.46 -5.01
CA MET A 214 -7.46 0.87 -4.95
C MET A 214 -7.87 1.52 -6.27
N GLY A 215 -9.15 1.92 -6.38
CA GLY A 215 -9.67 2.54 -7.59
C GLY A 215 -10.31 1.54 -8.56
N PRO A 216 -10.84 2.04 -9.69
CA PRO A 216 -11.48 1.20 -10.70
C PRO A 216 -10.45 0.30 -11.37
N HIS A 217 -10.88 -0.87 -11.87
CA HIS A 217 -10.04 -1.67 -12.75
C HIS A 217 -9.55 -0.84 -13.95
N PRO A 218 -8.24 -0.89 -14.30
CA PRO A 218 -7.22 -1.87 -13.95
C PRO A 218 -6.31 -1.48 -12.76
N TYR A 219 -6.52 -0.35 -12.08
CA TYR A 219 -5.61 0.18 -11.07
C TYR A 219 -5.18 -0.83 -10.00
N PRO A 220 -6.10 -1.57 -9.31
CA PRO A 220 -5.67 -2.49 -8.27
C PRO A 220 -4.70 -3.56 -8.77
N TYR A 221 -4.98 -4.13 -9.94
CA TYR A 221 -4.12 -5.13 -10.57
C TYR A 221 -2.78 -4.55 -11.00
N MET A 222 -2.80 -3.42 -11.70
CA MET A 222 -1.61 -2.74 -12.20
C MET A 222 -0.66 -2.34 -11.08
N VAL A 223 -1.17 -1.70 -10.03
CA VAL A 223 -0.36 -1.28 -8.87
C VAL A 223 0.21 -2.49 -8.14
N ARG A 224 -0.57 -3.57 -7.98
CA ARG A 224 -0.03 -4.83 -7.43
C ARG A 224 1.13 -5.35 -8.28
N GLN A 225 1.01 -5.38 -9.59
CA GLN A 225 2.09 -5.86 -10.46
C GLN A 225 3.38 -5.06 -10.27
N PHE A 226 3.29 -3.73 -10.18
CA PHE A 226 4.46 -2.89 -9.90
C PHE A 226 5.03 -3.08 -8.49
N GLN A 227 4.18 -3.37 -7.49
CA GLN A 227 4.62 -3.62 -6.12
C GLN A 227 5.07 -5.07 -5.87
N SER A 228 4.76 -6.00 -6.76
CA SER A 228 5.12 -7.42 -6.59
C SER A 228 6.62 -7.68 -6.52
N VAL A 229 7.43 -6.74 -6.97
CA VAL A 229 8.89 -6.76 -6.82
C VAL A 229 9.30 -6.93 -5.35
N ILE A 230 8.55 -6.36 -4.39
CA ILE A 230 8.79 -6.52 -2.94
C ILE A 230 8.73 -7.98 -2.55
N GLY A 231 7.65 -8.65 -2.91
CA GLY A 231 7.42 -10.06 -2.57
C GLY A 231 8.36 -11.01 -3.31
N THR A 232 8.63 -10.75 -4.58
CA THR A 232 9.55 -11.56 -5.39
C THR A 232 10.97 -11.54 -4.79
N GLU A 233 11.48 -10.36 -4.46
CA GLU A 233 12.80 -10.24 -3.82
C GLU A 233 12.79 -10.83 -2.42
N ALA A 234 11.80 -10.49 -1.58
CA ALA A 234 11.73 -10.98 -0.21
C ALA A 234 11.66 -12.51 -0.14
N HIS A 235 10.92 -13.15 -1.05
CA HIS A 235 10.84 -14.62 -1.11
C HIS A 235 12.20 -15.24 -1.47
N ALA A 236 12.89 -14.73 -2.49
CA ALA A 236 14.22 -15.20 -2.86
C ALA A 236 15.23 -15.00 -1.72
N GLN A 237 15.25 -13.82 -1.11
CA GLN A 237 16.14 -13.48 0.00
C GLN A 237 15.87 -14.32 1.26
N CYS A 238 14.59 -14.60 1.57
CA CYS A 238 14.24 -15.52 2.68
C CYS A 238 14.73 -16.94 2.40
N ARG A 239 14.58 -17.44 1.18
CA ARG A 239 15.09 -18.77 0.81
C ARG A 239 16.61 -18.84 0.92
N GLU A 240 17.33 -17.79 0.57
CA GLU A 240 18.78 -17.70 0.74
C GLU A 240 19.19 -17.64 2.22
N LEU A 241 18.52 -16.76 3.00
CA LEU A 241 18.86 -16.51 4.41
C LEU A 241 18.42 -17.63 5.36
N LEU A 242 17.25 -18.22 5.13
CA LEU A 242 16.57 -19.14 6.06
C LEU A 242 16.56 -20.59 5.56
N GLY A 243 16.77 -20.84 4.26
CA GLY A 243 16.52 -22.13 3.63
C GLY A 243 15.04 -22.49 3.48
N THR A 244 14.12 -21.64 4.00
CA THR A 244 12.67 -21.89 4.04
C THR A 244 11.90 -20.57 3.93
N ASP A 245 10.56 -20.64 3.83
CA ASP A 245 9.69 -19.49 3.96
C ASP A 245 9.52 -19.12 5.45
N PRO A 246 9.29 -17.82 5.77
CA PRO A 246 8.98 -17.40 7.14
C PRO A 246 7.63 -17.97 7.60
N ASP A 247 7.44 -18.08 8.93
CA ASP A 247 6.15 -18.51 9.50
C ASP A 247 5.06 -17.45 9.29
N VAL A 248 5.43 -16.17 9.40
CA VAL A 248 4.52 -15.03 9.29
C VAL A 248 5.10 -13.98 8.36
N VAL A 249 4.28 -13.44 7.47
CA VAL A 249 4.59 -12.27 6.63
C VAL A 249 3.57 -11.19 6.98
N THR A 250 4.04 -10.01 7.36
CA THR A 250 3.17 -8.94 7.85
C THR A 250 3.53 -7.57 7.28
N ALA A 251 2.51 -6.73 7.11
CA ALA A 251 2.63 -5.36 6.62
C ALA A 251 1.45 -4.51 7.11
N CYS A 252 1.60 -3.18 7.14
CA CYS A 252 0.50 -2.28 7.45
C CYS A 252 -0.47 -2.15 6.26
N VAL A 253 -1.74 -1.88 6.58
CA VAL A 253 -2.82 -1.77 5.58
C VAL A 253 -3.65 -0.51 5.83
N GLY A 254 -3.56 0.42 4.87
CA GLY A 254 -4.56 1.43 4.57
C GLY A 254 -5.21 1.02 3.25
N GLY A 255 -4.83 1.62 2.10
CA GLY A 255 -5.19 1.07 0.79
C GLY A 255 -4.50 -0.28 0.48
N GLY A 256 -3.37 -0.59 1.11
CA GLY A 256 -2.75 -1.92 1.15
C GLY A 256 -1.70 -2.22 0.09
N SER A 257 -1.14 -1.23 -0.62
CA SER A 257 -0.19 -1.50 -1.73
C SER A 257 1.12 -2.16 -1.29
N ASN A 258 1.67 -1.79 -0.13
CA ASN A 258 2.86 -2.43 0.41
C ASN A 258 2.58 -3.88 0.85
N ALA A 259 1.42 -4.11 1.45
CA ALA A 259 1.02 -5.42 1.94
C ALA A 259 0.78 -6.40 0.79
N ILE A 260 0.00 -6.01 -0.25
CA ILE A 260 -0.22 -6.89 -1.39
C ILE A 260 1.09 -7.15 -2.16
N GLY A 261 1.99 -6.14 -2.19
CA GLY A 261 3.31 -6.29 -2.79
C GLY A 261 4.12 -7.41 -2.15
N ILE A 262 4.24 -7.42 -0.82
CA ILE A 262 4.97 -8.49 -0.15
C ILE A 262 4.18 -9.80 -0.12
N PHE A 263 2.86 -9.76 0.05
CA PHE A 263 2.00 -10.96 0.06
C PHE A 263 2.07 -11.74 -1.25
N SER A 264 2.25 -11.05 -2.39
CA SER A 264 2.36 -11.68 -3.71
C SER A 264 3.47 -12.73 -3.80
N GLY A 265 4.57 -12.55 -3.06
CA GLY A 265 5.66 -13.53 -2.99
C GLY A 265 5.36 -14.76 -2.12
N PHE A 266 4.36 -14.67 -1.22
CA PHE A 266 4.11 -15.69 -0.20
C PHE A 266 2.70 -16.26 -0.21
N VAL A 267 1.84 -15.82 -1.13
CA VAL A 267 0.44 -16.26 -1.18
C VAL A 267 0.26 -17.76 -1.41
N ASP A 268 1.17 -18.39 -2.13
CA ASP A 268 1.18 -19.83 -2.42
C ASP A 268 1.99 -20.65 -1.39
N THR A 269 2.57 -20.00 -0.37
CA THR A 269 3.39 -20.64 0.67
C THR A 269 2.56 -21.01 1.91
N HIS A 270 3.21 -21.63 2.89
CA HIS A 270 2.60 -21.90 4.20
C HIS A 270 2.56 -20.67 5.12
N ALA A 271 3.24 -19.57 4.76
CA ALA A 271 3.33 -18.38 5.59
C ALA A 271 1.94 -17.83 5.91
N ARG A 272 1.71 -17.50 7.19
CA ARG A 272 0.55 -16.74 7.64
C ARG A 272 0.69 -15.31 7.13
N LEU A 273 -0.31 -14.78 6.41
CA LEU A 273 -0.32 -13.41 5.91
C LEU A 273 -1.14 -12.53 6.84
N VAL A 274 -0.54 -11.44 7.31
CA VAL A 274 -1.18 -10.54 8.28
C VAL A 274 -1.05 -9.09 7.83
N GLY A 275 -2.18 -8.47 7.53
CA GLY A 275 -2.29 -7.04 7.23
C GLY A 275 -2.77 -6.28 8.47
N VAL A 276 -1.95 -5.41 9.03
CA VAL A 276 -2.31 -4.68 10.25
C VAL A 276 -2.98 -3.36 9.90
N GLU A 277 -4.23 -3.18 10.35
CA GLU A 277 -5.04 -1.98 10.14
C GLU A 277 -4.97 -1.03 11.35
N PRO A 278 -5.19 0.29 11.18
CA PRO A 278 -5.45 1.19 12.30
C PRO A 278 -6.85 0.92 12.87
N ALA A 279 -7.01 0.95 14.20
CA ALA A 279 -8.31 0.68 14.82
C ALA A 279 -9.42 1.66 14.39
N GLY A 280 -9.07 2.91 14.12
CA GLY A 280 -10.00 3.94 13.63
C GLY A 280 -10.28 3.88 12.13
N GLY A 281 -9.55 3.06 11.35
CA GLY A 281 -9.67 2.91 9.89
C GLY A 281 -9.67 1.46 9.43
N ALA A 282 -10.08 0.51 10.28
CA ALA A 282 -10.08 -0.93 10.01
C ALA A 282 -11.20 -1.33 9.03
N ALA A 283 -10.96 -1.12 7.75
CA ALA A 283 -11.95 -1.37 6.70
C ALA A 283 -12.31 -2.85 6.58
N VAL A 284 -11.35 -3.78 6.71
CA VAL A 284 -11.63 -5.23 6.70
C VAL A 284 -12.23 -5.67 8.03
N GLY A 285 -11.68 -5.18 9.15
CA GLY A 285 -12.09 -5.64 10.48
C GLY A 285 -13.46 -5.13 10.94
N ARG A 286 -13.91 -3.97 10.45
CA ARG A 286 -15.14 -3.27 10.90
C ARG A 286 -16.08 -2.86 9.76
N GLY A 287 -15.59 -2.82 8.54
CA GLY A 287 -16.36 -2.38 7.38
C GLY A 287 -17.24 -3.50 6.82
N VAL A 288 -18.05 -3.12 5.86
CA VAL A 288 -18.92 -4.02 5.08
C VAL A 288 -18.67 -3.82 3.58
N PRO A 289 -19.06 -4.77 2.71
CA PRO A 289 -18.92 -4.61 1.27
C PRO A 289 -19.72 -3.41 0.74
N GLY A 290 -19.05 -2.51 0.02
CA GLY A 290 -19.66 -1.34 -0.60
C GLY A 290 -18.81 -0.82 -1.75
N VAL A 291 -19.19 0.31 -2.34
CA VAL A 291 -18.48 0.92 -3.47
C VAL A 291 -17.91 2.28 -3.06
N VAL A 292 -16.60 2.45 -3.26
CA VAL A 292 -15.88 3.71 -3.03
C VAL A 292 -14.79 3.88 -4.09
N HIS A 293 -14.59 5.10 -4.56
CA HIS A 293 -13.53 5.47 -5.53
C HIS A 293 -13.44 4.52 -6.73
N GLY A 294 -14.59 4.06 -7.24
CA GLY A 294 -14.68 3.25 -8.45
C GLY A 294 -14.45 1.75 -8.28
N MET A 295 -14.37 1.24 -7.06
CA MET A 295 -14.22 -0.18 -6.76
C MET A 295 -15.22 -0.67 -5.72
N ARG A 296 -15.62 -1.95 -5.79
CA ARG A 296 -16.29 -2.66 -4.69
C ARG A 296 -15.23 -3.25 -3.76
N SER A 297 -15.34 -2.93 -2.47
CA SER A 297 -14.39 -3.38 -1.44
C SER A 297 -15.07 -3.39 -0.07
N TYR A 298 -14.37 -3.88 0.97
CA TYR A 298 -14.76 -3.55 2.33
C TYR A 298 -14.51 -2.06 2.57
N LEU A 299 -15.48 -1.40 3.17
CA LEU A 299 -15.37 0.01 3.54
C LEU A 299 -16.17 0.31 4.80
N MET A 300 -15.72 1.31 5.54
CA MET A 300 -16.45 1.83 6.70
C MET A 300 -17.63 2.67 6.23
N GLN A 301 -18.83 2.22 6.51
CA GLN A 301 -20.07 2.94 6.18
C GLN A 301 -21.08 2.78 7.31
N ASP A 302 -22.01 3.74 7.39
CA ASP A 302 -23.12 3.71 8.34
C ASP A 302 -24.28 2.84 7.84
N GLU A 303 -25.35 2.78 8.62
CA GLU A 303 -26.57 2.02 8.29
C GLU A 303 -27.30 2.50 7.04
N TYR A 304 -27.01 3.73 6.58
CA TYR A 304 -27.56 4.33 5.36
C TYR A 304 -26.63 4.18 4.15
N GLY A 305 -25.48 3.51 4.32
CA GLY A 305 -24.48 3.31 3.26
C GLY A 305 -23.58 4.52 3.02
N GLN A 306 -23.59 5.53 3.90
CA GLN A 306 -22.69 6.68 3.80
C GLN A 306 -21.30 6.29 4.30
N VAL A 307 -20.25 6.69 3.57
CA VAL A 307 -18.88 6.44 3.95
C VAL A 307 -18.55 7.18 5.25
N GLN A 308 -18.17 6.44 6.28
CA GLN A 308 -17.73 6.99 7.55
C GLN A 308 -16.32 7.56 7.43
N GLU A 309 -16.00 8.54 8.27
CA GLU A 309 -14.63 9.02 8.41
C GLU A 309 -13.76 7.95 9.06
N ALA A 310 -12.58 7.74 8.50
CA ALA A 310 -11.53 6.97 9.13
C ALA A 310 -10.70 7.89 10.03
N HIS A 311 -10.00 7.29 10.98
CA HIS A 311 -9.03 8.00 11.80
C HIS A 311 -7.79 7.14 12.02
N SER A 312 -6.62 7.73 11.88
CA SER A 312 -5.34 7.16 12.27
C SER A 312 -4.36 8.27 12.64
N ILE A 313 -3.51 8.01 13.64
CA ILE A 313 -2.34 8.84 13.92
C ILE A 313 -1.42 8.94 12.68
N SER A 314 -1.46 7.93 11.82
CA SER A 314 -0.74 7.89 10.55
C SER A 314 -1.63 8.34 9.39
N ALA A 315 -1.30 9.49 8.78
CA ALA A 315 -2.03 10.02 7.64
C ALA A 315 -2.06 9.06 6.42
N GLY A 316 -1.10 8.15 6.30
CA GLY A 316 -1.04 7.16 5.21
C GLY A 316 -2.00 5.98 5.40
N LEU A 317 -2.57 5.79 6.60
CA LEU A 317 -3.57 4.77 6.91
C LEU A 317 -4.97 5.37 7.17
N ASP A 318 -5.11 6.68 7.13
CA ASP A 318 -6.38 7.39 7.32
C ASP A 318 -7.24 7.30 6.05
N TYR A 319 -7.80 6.10 5.81
CA TYR A 319 -8.59 5.79 4.64
C TYR A 319 -9.72 4.80 4.99
N PRO A 320 -10.98 5.09 4.65
CA PRO A 320 -12.13 4.28 5.09
C PRO A 320 -12.33 2.98 4.30
N GLY A 321 -11.54 2.71 3.29
CA GLY A 321 -11.62 1.53 2.44
C GLY A 321 -10.32 0.75 2.38
N VAL A 322 -10.29 -0.31 1.58
CA VAL A 322 -9.10 -1.14 1.36
C VAL A 322 -9.05 -1.62 -0.09
N GLY A 323 -7.90 -2.03 -0.58
CA GLY A 323 -7.80 -2.62 -1.91
C GLY A 323 -8.67 -3.87 -2.07
N PRO A 324 -9.35 -4.04 -3.21
CA PRO A 324 -10.33 -5.12 -3.39
C PRO A 324 -9.72 -6.52 -3.30
N GLU A 325 -8.45 -6.68 -3.63
CA GLU A 325 -7.74 -7.95 -3.50
C GLU A 325 -7.51 -8.33 -2.03
N HIS A 326 -7.31 -7.34 -1.13
CA HIS A 326 -7.30 -7.57 0.31
C HIS A 326 -8.65 -8.05 0.83
N SER A 327 -9.74 -7.41 0.37
CA SER A 327 -11.10 -7.84 0.69
C SER A 327 -11.33 -9.30 0.26
N TYR A 328 -10.87 -9.65 -0.92
CA TYR A 328 -10.94 -11.01 -1.42
C TYR A 328 -10.11 -11.98 -0.56
N LEU A 329 -8.84 -11.65 -0.25
CA LEU A 329 -7.99 -12.49 0.60
C LEU A 329 -8.57 -12.71 1.98
N ALA A 330 -9.21 -11.70 2.56
CA ALA A 330 -9.95 -11.79 3.82
C ALA A 330 -11.14 -12.75 3.70
N SER A 331 -11.96 -12.57 2.66
CA SER A 331 -13.20 -13.36 2.45
C SER A 331 -12.96 -14.85 2.27
N ILE A 332 -11.79 -15.23 1.72
CA ILE A 332 -11.39 -16.64 1.56
C ILE A 332 -10.51 -17.16 2.70
N GLY A 333 -10.25 -16.34 3.74
CA GLY A 333 -9.42 -16.70 4.89
C GLY A 333 -7.94 -16.92 4.56
N ARG A 334 -7.41 -16.32 3.47
CA ARG A 334 -5.98 -16.43 3.13
C ARG A 334 -5.13 -15.44 3.89
N ALA A 335 -5.65 -14.29 4.24
CA ALA A 335 -4.97 -13.26 5.03
C ALA A 335 -5.87 -12.80 6.18
N GLU A 336 -5.25 -12.37 7.26
CA GLU A 336 -5.87 -11.88 8.47
C GLU A 336 -5.63 -10.37 8.60
N TYR A 337 -6.60 -9.63 9.17
CA TYR A 337 -6.52 -8.18 9.26
C TYR A 337 -6.83 -7.70 10.69
N PRO A 338 -5.90 -7.92 11.66
CA PRO A 338 -6.02 -7.34 12.99
C PRO A 338 -5.79 -5.84 12.97
N SER A 339 -6.36 -5.14 13.96
CA SER A 339 -6.13 -3.71 14.14
C SER A 339 -5.36 -3.40 15.42
N VAL A 340 -4.74 -2.22 15.46
CA VAL A 340 -4.04 -1.65 16.61
C VAL A 340 -4.48 -0.20 16.83
N THR A 341 -4.44 0.23 18.10
CA THR A 341 -4.80 1.60 18.50
C THR A 341 -3.63 2.56 18.31
N ASP A 342 -3.93 3.86 18.26
CA ASP A 342 -2.90 4.90 18.17
C ASP A 342 -1.91 4.87 19.34
N ALA A 343 -2.38 4.53 20.56
CA ALA A 343 -1.52 4.36 21.72
C ALA A 343 -0.50 3.23 21.54
N GLU A 344 -0.95 2.06 21.08
CA GLU A 344 -0.05 0.94 20.73
C GLU A 344 0.95 1.33 19.64
N VAL A 345 0.53 2.13 18.66
CA VAL A 345 1.41 2.61 17.57
C VAL A 345 2.54 3.50 18.09
N ILE A 346 2.25 4.41 19.04
CA ILE A 346 3.27 5.26 19.65
C ILE A 346 4.31 4.39 20.41
N GLU A 347 3.85 3.37 21.13
CA GLU A 347 4.75 2.41 21.79
C GLU A 347 5.59 1.63 20.76
N GLY A 348 4.97 1.12 19.69
CA GLY A 348 5.65 0.40 18.61
C GLY A 348 6.70 1.25 17.88
N PHE A 349 6.40 2.53 17.64
CA PHE A 349 7.33 3.50 17.06
C PHE A 349 8.59 3.64 17.92
N GLN A 350 8.41 3.89 19.24
CA GLN A 350 9.53 4.01 20.17
C GLN A 350 10.28 2.69 20.35
N PHE A 351 9.57 1.56 20.32
CA PHE A 351 10.16 0.25 20.57
C PHE A 351 11.18 -0.09 19.49
N LEU A 352 10.83 0.00 18.20
CA LEU A 352 11.79 -0.26 17.11
C LEU A 352 12.94 0.75 17.11
N ALA A 353 12.62 2.03 17.34
CA ALA A 353 13.65 3.08 17.36
C ALA A 353 14.68 2.87 18.48
N LYS A 354 14.24 2.55 19.69
CA LYS A 354 15.12 2.38 20.86
C LYS A 354 15.91 1.07 20.84
N THR A 355 15.37 0.01 20.23
CA THR A 355 16.01 -1.31 20.25
C THR A 355 16.91 -1.57 19.06
N GLU A 356 16.55 -1.10 17.87
CA GLU A 356 17.27 -1.39 16.62
C GLU A 356 17.87 -0.14 15.96
N GLY A 357 17.64 1.06 16.51
CA GLY A 357 18.09 2.31 15.90
C GLY A 357 17.40 2.63 14.56
N ILE A 358 16.21 2.08 14.34
CA ILE A 358 15.42 2.26 13.12
C ILE A 358 14.17 3.05 13.47
N ILE A 359 14.02 4.26 12.94
CA ILE A 359 12.83 5.09 13.10
C ILE A 359 11.84 4.71 12.00
N PRO A 360 10.78 3.93 12.30
CA PRO A 360 9.80 3.53 11.29
C PRO A 360 8.85 4.68 10.97
N ALA A 361 8.26 4.69 9.77
CA ALA A 361 7.06 5.49 9.55
C ALA A 361 5.94 5.04 10.51
N LEU A 362 5.05 5.95 10.92
CA LEU A 362 3.91 5.62 11.79
C LEU A 362 3.04 4.50 11.20
N GLU A 363 2.93 4.43 9.89
CA GLU A 363 2.29 3.31 9.19
C GLU A 363 2.91 1.96 9.61
N CYS A 364 4.24 1.88 9.60
CA CYS A 364 4.97 0.66 9.95
C CYS A 364 4.95 0.36 11.45
N ALA A 365 4.86 1.40 12.28
CA ALA A 365 4.76 1.26 13.73
C ALA A 365 3.51 0.45 14.16
N HIS A 366 2.43 0.49 13.36
CA HIS A 366 1.25 -0.39 13.55
C HIS A 366 1.64 -1.87 13.54
N VAL A 367 2.52 -2.25 12.63
CA VAL A 367 2.98 -3.64 12.53
C VAL A 367 3.87 -4.02 13.71
N VAL A 368 4.76 -3.13 14.13
CA VAL A 368 5.62 -3.35 15.31
C VAL A 368 4.77 -3.54 16.57
N ALA A 369 3.74 -2.70 16.75
CA ALA A 369 2.78 -2.81 17.86
C ALA A 369 2.05 -4.17 17.86
N TRP A 370 1.56 -4.58 16.70
CA TRP A 370 0.91 -5.89 16.56
C TRP A 370 1.88 -7.04 16.85
N ILE A 371 3.12 -6.99 16.34
CA ILE A 371 4.13 -8.01 16.59
C ILE A 371 4.40 -8.11 18.10
N ALA A 372 4.60 -6.98 18.79
CA ALA A 372 4.86 -6.95 20.23
C ALA A 372 3.70 -7.57 21.01
N ARG A 373 2.46 -7.23 20.68
CA ARG A 373 1.25 -7.78 21.31
C ARG A 373 1.09 -9.28 21.09
N GLU A 374 1.37 -9.77 19.89
CA GLU A 374 1.17 -11.19 19.53
C GLU A 374 2.42 -12.07 19.75
N ALA A 375 3.57 -11.50 20.09
CA ALA A 375 4.82 -12.22 20.29
C ALA A 375 4.71 -13.42 21.25
N PRO A 376 3.94 -13.37 22.37
CA PRO A 376 3.76 -14.55 23.22
C PRO A 376 3.17 -15.78 22.52
N LYS A 377 2.38 -15.58 21.43
CA LYS A 377 1.80 -16.65 20.62
C LYS A 377 2.70 -17.10 19.47
N MET A 378 3.80 -16.36 19.23
CA MET A 378 4.72 -16.57 18.11
C MET A 378 6.13 -16.99 18.56
N GLN A 379 6.28 -17.48 19.79
CA GLN A 379 7.59 -17.87 20.33
C GLN A 379 8.33 -18.85 19.41
N GLY A 380 9.60 -18.55 19.12
CA GLY A 380 10.45 -19.33 18.20
C GLY A 380 10.09 -19.23 16.71
N LYS A 381 9.11 -18.42 16.34
CA LYS A 381 8.68 -18.22 14.95
C LYS A 381 9.53 -17.19 14.23
N THR A 382 9.65 -17.35 12.90
CA THR A 382 10.25 -16.34 12.02
C THR A 382 9.16 -15.44 11.47
N VAL A 383 9.29 -14.14 11.73
CA VAL A 383 8.36 -13.09 11.27
C VAL A 383 9.08 -12.19 10.28
N LEU A 384 8.58 -12.10 9.06
CA LEU A 384 9.01 -11.15 8.05
C LEU A 384 8.04 -9.96 8.03
N MET A 385 8.55 -8.78 8.35
CA MET A 385 7.80 -7.53 8.32
C MET A 385 8.23 -6.67 7.14
N ASN A 386 7.28 -6.15 6.36
CA ASN A 386 7.58 -5.13 5.36
C ASN A 386 7.66 -3.75 6.03
N LEU A 387 8.88 -3.22 6.18
CA LEU A 387 9.12 -1.85 6.65
C LEU A 387 8.95 -0.90 5.46
N SER A 388 7.72 -0.48 5.21
CA SER A 388 7.28 0.14 3.96
C SER A 388 7.72 1.60 3.79
N GLY A 389 8.14 2.26 4.88
CA GLY A 389 8.60 3.64 4.84
C GLY A 389 9.35 4.07 6.10
N ARG A 390 10.20 5.09 5.97
CA ARG A 390 10.96 5.66 7.08
C ARG A 390 10.20 6.76 7.80
N GLY A 391 10.54 6.96 9.09
CA GLY A 391 9.81 7.82 10.00
C GLY A 391 10.26 9.28 10.03
N ASP A 392 11.24 9.70 9.21
CA ASP A 392 11.72 11.10 9.22
C ASP A 392 10.57 12.12 9.03
N LYS A 393 9.56 11.75 8.26
CA LYS A 393 8.37 12.59 8.04
C LYS A 393 7.49 12.77 9.28
N ASP A 394 7.57 11.84 10.24
CA ASP A 394 6.71 11.75 11.41
C ASP A 394 7.39 12.28 12.68
N VAL A 395 8.69 12.58 12.63
CA VAL A 395 9.48 13.00 13.80
C VAL A 395 8.92 14.28 14.42
N ALA A 396 8.52 15.27 13.61
CA ALA A 396 7.92 16.50 14.14
C ALA A 396 6.62 16.21 14.89
N GLN A 397 5.71 15.42 14.32
CA GLN A 397 4.46 15.02 14.98
C GLN A 397 4.75 14.22 16.27
N MET A 398 5.74 13.34 16.25
CA MET A 398 6.10 12.55 17.43
C MET A 398 6.78 13.41 18.52
N MET A 399 7.47 14.48 18.14
CA MET A 399 8.03 15.44 19.10
C MET A 399 6.90 16.17 19.86
N ASP A 400 5.83 16.54 19.17
CA ASP A 400 4.67 17.18 19.82
C ASP A 400 3.91 16.24 20.76
N ILE A 401 3.94 14.92 20.48
CA ILE A 401 3.24 13.90 21.27
C ILE A 401 4.06 13.44 22.49
N LEU A 402 5.37 13.34 22.34
CA LEU A 402 6.28 12.76 23.33
C LEU A 402 7.04 13.79 24.16
N GLY A 403 7.14 15.02 23.63
CA GLY A 403 7.92 16.11 24.22
C GLY A 403 7.27 16.90 25.23
#